data_9ccb37b8a2d5b99b4e46cbf8c898caec
#
_entry.id   9ccb37b8a2d5b99b4e46cbf8c898caec
#
_cell.length_a   1.000
_cell.length_b   1.000
_cell.length_c   1.000
_cell.angle_alpha   90.00
_cell.angle_beta   90.00
_cell.angle_gamma   90.00
#
_symmetry.space_group_name_H-M   'P 1'
#
loop_
_entity.id
_entity.type
_entity.pdbx_description
1 polymer ?
#
loop_
_entity_poly.entity_id
_entity_poly.type
_entity_poly.pdbx_seq_one_letter_code
_entity_poly.pdbx_strand_id
1 'polypeptide(L)'
;RGLGDVYKRQEDGYLVGSRGSVGSSLVAFMAGITEVNSLSAHYRCPNCYYSDFDSPEVKAYAGNAGCDMPDKTCPVCGKPLVKDGFDIPFETFLGFKGDKEPDIDLNFSGEYQSKAHKYTEVIFGAGQTYRAGTIATLADKTAFGYVRNYYEERGKRKRTCEINRIVGGCTGIRRSTGQHPGGIIVLPVGEDINSFTPVQHPANDMTTDIVTTHFDYHSIDHNLLKLDILGHDDPTMI
;
A
#
# COMPACT_ATOMS: atom_id res chain seq x y z
N ARG A 1 16.31 4.58 0.68
CA ARG A 1 15.75 5.61 1.58
C ARG A 1 14.44 5.17 2.23
N GLY A 2 13.54 4.46 1.53
CA GLY A 2 12.26 3.97 2.09
C GLY A 2 12.38 3.05 3.32
N LEU A 3 13.55 2.48 3.56
CA LEU A 3 13.88 1.73 4.77
C LEU A 3 13.94 2.59 6.05
N GLY A 4 14.16 3.90 5.89
CA GLY A 4 14.31 4.81 7.04
C GLY A 4 13.07 4.82 7.95
N ASP A 5 11.86 4.80 7.38
CA ASP A 5 10.60 4.74 8.15
C ASP A 5 10.48 3.45 8.95
N VAL A 6 10.83 2.32 8.34
CA VAL A 6 10.78 1.00 8.98
C VAL A 6 11.76 0.94 10.16
N TYR A 7 13.01 1.37 9.97
CA TYR A 7 14.00 1.41 11.04
C TYR A 7 13.64 2.38 12.16
N LYS A 8 13.20 3.59 11.81
CA LYS A 8 12.79 4.58 12.79
C LYS A 8 11.69 4.05 13.70
N ARG A 9 10.74 3.34 13.12
CA ARG A 9 9.65 2.76 13.87
C ARG A 9 10.08 1.58 14.75
N GLN A 10 10.99 0.73 14.28
CA GLN A 10 11.56 -0.35 15.10
C GLN A 10 12.32 0.23 16.32
N GLU A 11 13.05 1.35 16.15
CA GLU A 11 13.66 2.08 17.25
C GLU A 11 12.62 2.59 18.26
N ASP A 12 11.46 3.05 17.78
CA ASP A 12 10.36 3.53 18.61
C ASP A 12 9.49 2.39 19.21
N GLY A 13 9.83 1.11 18.94
CA GLY A 13 9.23 -0.07 19.56
C GLY A 13 7.91 -0.57 18.95
N TYR A 14 7.56 -0.14 17.73
CA TYR A 14 6.36 -0.59 17.04
C TYR A 14 6.65 -1.67 15.98
N LEU A 15 5.71 -2.58 15.69
CA LEU A 15 5.80 -3.55 14.60
C LEU A 15 5.36 -2.92 13.27
N VAL A 16 6.00 -3.22 12.14
CA VAL A 16 5.59 -2.90 10.77
C VAL A 16 5.20 -4.19 10.07
N GLY A 17 4.08 -4.18 9.36
CA GLY A 17 3.76 -5.19 8.39
C GLY A 17 3.84 -4.63 6.99
N SER A 18 4.18 -5.43 6.01
CA SER A 18 3.99 -5.11 4.60
C SER A 18 2.69 -5.70 4.11
N ARG A 19 2.16 -5.10 3.05
CA ARG A 19 0.92 -5.54 2.41
C ARG A 19 1.13 -5.60 0.90
N GLY A 20 0.34 -6.46 0.22
CA GLY A 20 0.32 -6.50 -1.24
C GLY A 20 1.61 -7.05 -1.86
N SER A 21 2.01 -6.47 -2.98
CA SER A 21 3.10 -6.96 -3.82
C SER A 21 4.50 -6.86 -3.23
N VAL A 22 4.69 -6.11 -2.14
CA VAL A 22 5.99 -6.01 -1.43
C VAL A 22 6.45 -7.38 -0.93
N GLY A 23 5.52 -8.28 -0.56
CA GLY A 23 5.83 -9.65 -0.14
C GLY A 23 6.50 -10.53 -1.21
N SER A 24 6.50 -10.14 -2.48
CA SER A 24 7.20 -10.84 -3.55
C SER A 24 8.67 -10.39 -3.72
N SER A 25 9.10 -9.39 -2.97
CA SER A 25 10.46 -8.85 -3.06
C SER A 25 11.39 -9.46 -2.00
N LEU A 26 12.34 -10.28 -2.45
CA LEU A 26 13.42 -10.81 -1.59
C LEU A 26 14.22 -9.67 -0.94
N VAL A 27 14.45 -8.56 -1.66
CA VAL A 27 15.16 -7.40 -1.12
C VAL A 27 14.39 -6.77 0.03
N ALA A 28 13.07 -6.68 -0.07
CA ALA A 28 12.22 -6.18 1.01
C ALA A 28 12.26 -7.11 2.24
N PHE A 29 12.28 -8.43 2.03
CA PHE A 29 12.47 -9.42 3.09
C PHE A 29 13.83 -9.27 3.78
N MET A 30 14.92 -9.26 3.01
CA MET A 30 16.28 -9.11 3.54
C MET A 30 16.49 -7.78 4.27
N ALA A 31 15.74 -6.77 3.89
CA ALA A 31 15.76 -5.44 4.50
C ALA A 31 14.81 -5.31 5.71
N GLY A 32 14.08 -6.36 6.10
CA GLY A 32 13.15 -6.33 7.23
C GLY A 32 11.88 -5.49 7.00
N ILE A 33 11.55 -5.17 5.73
CA ILE A 33 10.31 -4.46 5.39
C ILE A 33 9.12 -5.41 5.42
N THR A 34 9.32 -6.66 5.02
CA THR A 34 8.33 -7.73 5.05
C THR A 34 8.89 -8.95 5.76
N GLU A 35 8.02 -9.71 6.41
CA GLU A 35 8.35 -11.02 6.98
C GLU A 35 8.20 -12.17 5.96
N VAL A 36 7.68 -11.86 4.78
CA VAL A 36 7.43 -12.84 3.73
C VAL A 36 8.70 -13.09 2.92
N ASN A 37 9.22 -14.31 3.01
CA ASN A 37 10.33 -14.77 2.18
C ASN A 37 9.79 -15.27 0.83
N SER A 38 10.03 -14.53 -0.23
CA SER A 38 9.51 -14.84 -1.57
C SER A 38 10.22 -16.00 -2.29
N LEU A 39 11.32 -16.50 -1.74
CA LEU A 39 12.02 -17.65 -2.32
C LEU A 39 11.13 -18.90 -2.34
N SER A 40 11.47 -19.87 -3.18
CA SER A 40 10.86 -21.19 -3.15
C SER A 40 11.04 -21.87 -1.79
N ALA A 41 10.18 -22.83 -1.48
CA ALA A 41 10.28 -23.62 -0.26
C ALA A 41 11.70 -24.18 -0.08
N HIS A 42 12.26 -24.03 1.12
CA HIS A 42 13.61 -24.48 1.43
C HIS A 42 13.83 -24.70 2.92
N TYR A 43 14.88 -25.46 3.22
CA TYR A 43 15.40 -25.57 4.58
C TYR A 43 16.62 -24.67 4.76
N ARG A 44 16.74 -24.06 5.92
CA ARG A 44 17.88 -23.24 6.32
C ARG A 44 18.32 -23.57 7.74
N CYS A 45 19.62 -23.79 7.93
CA CYS A 45 20.18 -23.98 9.25
C CYS A 45 20.57 -22.65 9.88
N PRO A 46 19.99 -22.26 11.04
CA PRO A 46 20.35 -21.02 11.70
C PRO A 46 21.75 -21.01 12.33
N ASN A 47 22.38 -22.17 12.47
CA ASN A 47 23.67 -22.34 13.14
C ASN A 47 24.86 -22.39 12.16
N CYS A 48 24.78 -23.22 11.12
CA CYS A 48 25.90 -23.40 10.16
C CYS A 48 25.59 -22.87 8.75
N TYR A 49 24.41 -22.27 8.57
CA TYR A 49 23.95 -21.67 7.29
C TYR A 49 23.81 -22.67 6.15
N TYR A 50 23.80 -23.97 6.44
CA TYR A 50 23.42 -24.97 5.43
C TYR A 50 22.05 -24.65 4.89
N SER A 51 21.88 -24.72 3.57
CA SER A 51 20.61 -24.49 2.88
C SER A 51 20.33 -25.61 1.89
N ASP A 52 19.06 -26.01 1.79
CA ASP A 52 18.60 -27.07 0.90
C ASP A 52 17.41 -26.59 0.08
N PHE A 53 17.63 -26.38 -1.21
CA PHE A 53 16.62 -25.99 -2.20
C PHE A 53 16.31 -27.11 -3.20
N ASP A 54 17.12 -28.18 -3.20
CA ASP A 54 17.19 -29.13 -4.32
C ASP A 54 16.81 -30.56 -3.98
N SER A 55 16.69 -30.90 -2.70
CA SER A 55 16.32 -32.26 -2.32
C SER A 55 14.95 -32.64 -2.89
N PRO A 56 14.69 -33.94 -3.16
CA PRO A 56 13.40 -34.40 -3.65
C PRO A 56 12.24 -34.03 -2.73
N GLU A 57 12.50 -33.96 -1.44
CA GLU A 57 11.55 -33.55 -0.42
C GLU A 57 11.15 -32.08 -0.58
N VAL A 58 12.13 -31.19 -0.78
CA VAL A 58 11.87 -29.75 -1.03
C VAL A 58 11.15 -29.55 -2.36
N LYS A 59 11.56 -30.24 -3.43
CA LYS A 59 10.93 -30.17 -4.76
C LYS A 59 9.48 -30.63 -4.76
N ALA A 60 9.09 -31.51 -3.85
CA ALA A 60 7.69 -31.91 -3.69
C ALA A 60 6.78 -30.76 -3.17
N TYR A 61 7.37 -29.72 -2.59
CA TYR A 61 6.67 -28.54 -2.10
C TYR A 61 6.78 -27.31 -3.02
N ALA A 62 7.25 -27.48 -4.25
CA ALA A 62 7.28 -26.41 -5.24
C ALA A 62 5.87 -25.81 -5.42
N GLY A 63 5.75 -24.48 -5.35
CA GLY A 63 4.47 -23.77 -5.39
C GLY A 63 3.67 -23.79 -4.10
N ASN A 64 4.21 -24.35 -3.00
CA ASN A 64 3.59 -24.37 -1.67
C ASN A 64 4.47 -23.63 -0.65
N ALA A 65 3.92 -23.38 0.53
CA ALA A 65 4.65 -22.73 1.60
C ALA A 65 5.69 -23.68 2.23
N GLY A 66 6.90 -23.18 2.42
CA GLY A 66 7.98 -23.95 3.05
C GLY A 66 7.69 -24.32 4.50
N CYS A 67 6.88 -23.52 5.23
CA CYS A 67 6.49 -23.82 6.59
C CYS A 67 5.71 -25.15 6.74
N ASP A 68 5.07 -25.63 5.67
CA ASP A 68 4.31 -26.87 5.66
C ASP A 68 5.20 -28.11 5.43
N MET A 69 6.49 -27.94 5.14
CA MET A 69 7.44 -29.05 5.02
C MET A 69 7.62 -29.79 6.36
N PRO A 70 7.96 -31.08 6.33
CA PRO A 70 8.23 -31.83 7.55
C PRO A 70 9.45 -31.27 8.30
N ASP A 71 9.47 -31.50 9.63
CA ASP A 71 10.61 -31.11 10.45
C ASP A 71 11.84 -31.95 10.13
N LYS A 72 12.99 -31.31 10.04
CA LYS A 72 14.25 -31.95 9.65
C LYS A 72 15.42 -31.39 10.45
N THR A 73 16.43 -32.23 10.68
CA THR A 73 17.68 -31.82 11.33
C THR A 73 18.75 -31.56 10.28
N CYS A 74 19.62 -30.61 10.58
CA CYS A 74 20.73 -30.25 9.70
C CYS A 74 21.70 -31.42 9.54
N PRO A 75 22.02 -31.87 8.31
CA PRO A 75 22.94 -32.96 8.09
C PRO A 75 24.40 -32.61 8.45
N VAL A 76 24.72 -31.31 8.59
CA VAL A 76 26.07 -30.84 8.90
C VAL A 76 26.30 -30.70 10.40
N CYS A 77 25.38 -30.10 11.14
CA CYS A 77 25.58 -29.76 12.56
C CYS A 77 24.53 -30.36 13.52
N GLY A 78 23.55 -31.10 13.01
CA GLY A 78 22.52 -31.78 13.80
C GLY A 78 21.51 -30.88 14.46
N LYS A 79 21.53 -29.57 14.22
CA LYS A 79 20.53 -28.64 14.76
C LYS A 79 19.23 -28.67 13.94
N PRO A 80 18.07 -28.33 14.54
CA PRO A 80 16.82 -28.21 13.77
C PRO A 80 16.96 -27.22 12.63
N LEU A 81 16.43 -27.56 11.46
CA LEU A 81 16.34 -26.68 10.31
C LEU A 81 15.11 -25.78 10.43
N VAL A 82 15.26 -24.54 10.00
CA VAL A 82 14.15 -23.62 9.76
C VAL A 82 13.57 -23.93 8.39
N LYS A 83 12.24 -24.00 8.32
CA LYS A 83 11.44 -24.19 7.11
C LYS A 83 10.95 -22.82 6.66
N ASP A 84 11.23 -22.42 5.42
CA ASP A 84 10.96 -21.06 4.93
C ASP A 84 10.64 -21.07 3.44
N GLY A 85 10.21 -19.92 2.92
CA GLY A 85 9.90 -19.71 1.51
C GLY A 85 8.42 -19.87 1.18
N PHE A 86 7.88 -18.91 0.42
CA PHE A 86 6.48 -18.88 0.00
C PHE A 86 6.28 -19.00 -1.51
N ASP A 87 7.39 -19.16 -2.26
CA ASP A 87 7.41 -19.33 -3.73
C ASP A 87 6.57 -18.25 -4.47
N ILE A 88 6.82 -17.00 -4.14
CA ILE A 88 6.08 -15.87 -4.72
C ILE A 88 6.90 -15.30 -5.90
N PRO A 89 6.35 -15.30 -7.12
CA PRO A 89 7.04 -14.76 -8.29
C PRO A 89 7.31 -13.25 -8.15
N PHE A 90 8.52 -12.82 -8.49
CA PHE A 90 8.92 -11.40 -8.45
C PHE A 90 8.12 -10.53 -9.44
N GLU A 91 7.57 -11.13 -10.48
CA GLU A 91 6.71 -10.51 -11.47
C GLU A 91 5.43 -9.89 -10.84
N THR A 92 5.02 -10.35 -9.67
CA THR A 92 3.90 -9.75 -8.93
C THR A 92 4.23 -8.33 -8.46
N PHE A 93 5.51 -8.00 -8.29
CA PHE A 93 5.99 -6.70 -7.84
C PHE A 93 6.25 -5.72 -9.00
N LEU A 94 6.98 -6.15 -10.02
CA LEU A 94 7.39 -5.30 -11.14
C LEU A 94 6.70 -5.60 -12.47
N GLY A 95 5.83 -6.61 -12.54
CA GLY A 95 5.26 -7.10 -13.80
C GLY A 95 6.22 -8.00 -14.60
N PHE A 96 5.67 -8.74 -15.57
CA PHE A 96 6.44 -9.68 -16.40
C PHE A 96 7.50 -9.00 -17.30
N LYS A 97 7.34 -7.72 -17.59
CA LYS A 97 8.27 -6.94 -18.41
C LYS A 97 9.09 -5.94 -17.60
N GLY A 98 8.90 -5.89 -16.28
CA GLY A 98 9.52 -4.89 -15.42
C GLY A 98 8.99 -3.46 -15.68
N ASP A 99 7.80 -3.35 -16.23
CA ASP A 99 7.15 -2.10 -16.63
C ASP A 99 6.08 -1.62 -15.64
N LYS A 100 5.81 -2.41 -14.59
CA LYS A 100 4.92 -2.03 -13.51
C LYS A 100 5.70 -1.24 -12.47
N GLU A 101 5.23 -0.04 -12.15
CA GLU A 101 5.71 0.69 -10.98
C GLU A 101 5.34 -0.06 -9.70
N PRO A 102 6.31 -0.30 -8.79
CA PRO A 102 6.04 -1.05 -7.57
C PRO A 102 5.12 -0.26 -6.65
N ASP A 103 4.06 -0.88 -6.19
CA ASP A 103 3.17 -0.36 -5.16
C ASP A 103 3.75 -0.78 -3.78
N ILE A 104 4.08 0.20 -2.95
CA ILE A 104 4.73 -0.04 -1.66
C ILE A 104 3.73 0.29 -0.56
N ASP A 105 3.06 -0.76 -0.08
CA ASP A 105 2.09 -0.69 1.00
C ASP A 105 2.73 -1.11 2.33
N LEU A 106 2.70 -0.22 3.30
CA LEU A 106 3.21 -0.45 4.65
C LEU A 106 2.10 -0.24 5.68
N ASN A 107 1.93 -1.21 6.55
CA ASN A 107 0.98 -1.15 7.66
C ASN A 107 1.70 -0.71 8.94
N PHE A 108 1.28 0.41 9.47
CA PHE A 108 1.76 0.94 10.75
C PHE A 108 0.65 0.88 11.80
N SER A 109 1.03 0.99 13.07
CA SER A 109 0.06 1.31 14.12
C SER A 109 -0.66 2.61 13.79
N GLY A 110 -1.99 2.66 13.98
CA GLY A 110 -2.79 3.87 13.76
C GLY A 110 -2.29 5.07 14.55
N GLU A 111 -1.78 4.84 15.76
CA GLU A 111 -1.19 5.89 16.62
C GLU A 111 0.14 6.42 16.08
N TYR A 112 0.89 5.58 15.38
CA TYR A 112 2.19 5.94 14.82
C TYR A 112 2.12 6.56 13.41
N GLN A 113 1.05 6.34 12.67
CA GLN A 113 0.89 6.72 11.26
C GLN A 113 1.26 8.19 10.99
N SER A 114 0.81 9.11 11.84
CA SER A 114 1.11 10.54 11.67
C SER A 114 2.60 10.86 11.80
N LYS A 115 3.32 10.12 12.66
CA LYS A 115 4.77 10.25 12.80
C LYS A 115 5.49 9.71 11.58
N ALA A 116 5.07 8.54 11.07
CA ALA A 116 5.61 7.94 9.84
C ALA A 116 5.43 8.88 8.65
N HIS A 117 4.24 9.44 8.45
CA HIS A 117 4.00 10.45 7.40
C HIS A 117 4.95 11.66 7.50
N LYS A 118 5.16 12.17 8.70
CA LYS A 118 6.06 13.31 8.90
C LYS A 118 7.53 12.93 8.70
N TYR A 119 7.89 11.70 9.02
CA TYR A 119 9.25 11.21 8.86
C TYR A 119 9.65 11.00 7.38
N THR A 120 8.69 10.81 6.47
CA THR A 120 8.99 10.76 5.02
C THR A 120 9.66 12.03 4.53
N GLU A 121 9.35 13.20 5.10
CA GLU A 121 10.03 14.46 4.77
C GLU A 121 11.52 14.44 5.20
N VAL A 122 11.84 13.75 6.29
CA VAL A 122 13.23 13.58 6.74
C VAL A 122 14.00 12.68 5.79
N ILE A 123 13.34 11.62 5.27
CA ILE A 123 13.97 10.63 4.40
C ILE A 123 14.21 11.18 2.99
N PHE A 124 13.21 11.83 2.42
CA PHE A 124 13.22 12.29 1.03
C PHE A 124 13.61 13.76 0.86
N GLY A 125 13.47 14.55 1.90
CA GLY A 125 13.74 15.98 1.92
C GLY A 125 12.46 16.81 2.07
N ALA A 126 12.60 17.97 2.69
CA ALA A 126 11.51 18.93 2.83
C ALA A 126 11.03 19.40 1.45
N GLY A 127 9.72 19.41 1.24
CA GLY A 127 9.11 19.78 -0.03
C GLY A 127 9.20 18.71 -1.12
N GLN A 128 9.69 17.51 -0.83
CA GLN A 128 9.74 16.38 -1.77
C GLN A 128 8.64 15.33 -1.52
N THR A 129 7.83 15.50 -0.47
CA THR A 129 6.73 14.59 -0.14
C THR A 129 5.45 15.37 0.11
N TYR A 130 4.35 14.86 -0.44
CA TYR A 130 3.02 15.45 -0.32
C TYR A 130 2.00 14.36 -0.01
N ARG A 131 0.96 14.66 0.74
CA ARG A 131 -0.15 13.74 0.90
C ARG A 131 -0.93 13.65 -0.41
N ALA A 132 -1.33 12.44 -0.78
CA ALA A 132 -2.18 12.22 -1.95
C ALA A 132 -3.57 12.82 -1.71
N GLY A 133 -4.04 13.60 -2.66
CA GLY A 133 -5.41 14.10 -2.70
C GLY A 133 -6.37 13.06 -3.25
N THR A 134 -7.64 13.17 -2.88
CA THR A 134 -8.72 12.38 -3.45
C THR A 134 -9.84 13.28 -3.94
N ILE A 135 -10.52 12.87 -5.02
CA ILE A 135 -11.70 13.52 -5.54
C ILE A 135 -12.88 12.57 -5.35
N ALA A 136 -13.76 12.92 -4.40
CA ALA A 136 -14.98 12.18 -4.20
C ALA A 136 -16.02 12.60 -5.25
N THR A 137 -16.51 11.62 -6.01
CA THR A 137 -17.56 11.81 -7.01
C THR A 137 -18.89 11.25 -6.52
N LEU A 138 -19.97 11.66 -7.16
CA LEU A 138 -21.30 11.18 -6.84
C LEU A 138 -21.50 9.77 -7.39
N ALA A 139 -21.68 8.79 -6.51
CA ALA A 139 -21.96 7.41 -6.88
C ALA A 139 -23.41 7.19 -7.29
N ASP A 140 -23.70 6.21 -8.14
CA ASP A 140 -25.04 5.89 -8.68
C ASP A 140 -26.13 5.80 -7.62
N LYS A 141 -25.89 5.05 -6.53
CA LYS A 141 -26.89 4.89 -5.46
C LYS A 141 -27.22 6.22 -4.77
N THR A 142 -26.22 7.06 -4.56
CA THR A 142 -26.40 8.38 -3.94
C THR A 142 -27.13 9.32 -4.90
N ALA A 143 -26.75 9.34 -6.16
CA ALA A 143 -27.42 10.10 -7.21
C ALA A 143 -28.88 9.70 -7.33
N PHE A 144 -29.18 8.39 -7.34
CA PHE A 144 -30.55 7.89 -7.36
C PHE A 144 -31.38 8.40 -6.18
N GLY A 145 -30.82 8.35 -4.96
CA GLY A 145 -31.49 8.89 -3.78
C GLY A 145 -31.80 10.39 -3.92
N TYR A 146 -30.84 11.18 -4.37
CA TYR A 146 -31.06 12.62 -4.57
C TYR A 146 -32.11 12.92 -5.62
N VAL A 147 -32.09 12.26 -6.78
CA VAL A 147 -33.06 12.49 -7.84
C VAL A 147 -34.46 12.07 -7.40
N ARG A 148 -34.60 10.94 -6.71
CA ARG A 148 -35.88 10.49 -6.17
C ARG A 148 -36.43 11.48 -5.15
N ASN A 149 -35.64 11.86 -4.15
CA ASN A 149 -36.05 12.79 -3.11
C ASN A 149 -36.45 14.16 -3.69
N TYR A 150 -35.68 14.65 -4.69
CA TYR A 150 -36.01 15.88 -5.39
C TYR A 150 -37.43 15.89 -5.96
N TYR A 151 -37.87 14.77 -6.56
CA TYR A 151 -39.22 14.65 -7.10
C TYR A 151 -40.27 14.42 -6.02
N GLU A 152 -39.96 13.63 -4.98
CA GLU A 152 -40.86 13.39 -3.84
C GLU A 152 -41.19 14.70 -3.08
N GLU A 153 -40.18 15.51 -2.78
CA GLU A 153 -40.35 16.82 -2.14
C GLU A 153 -41.25 17.81 -2.93
N ARG A 154 -41.33 17.61 -4.24
CA ARG A 154 -42.13 18.42 -5.16
C ARG A 154 -43.49 17.77 -5.50
N GLY A 155 -43.84 16.70 -4.83
CA GLY A 155 -45.09 15.96 -5.08
C GLY A 155 -45.17 15.34 -6.50
N LYS A 156 -44.03 15.18 -7.18
CA LYS A 156 -43.95 14.63 -8.54
C LYS A 156 -43.51 13.18 -8.52
N ARG A 157 -44.34 12.30 -9.03
CA ARG A 157 -43.96 10.88 -9.21
C ARG A 157 -43.38 10.66 -10.60
N LYS A 158 -42.16 10.12 -10.67
CA LYS A 158 -41.50 9.73 -11.92
C LYS A 158 -41.30 8.22 -11.98
N ARG A 159 -41.28 7.68 -13.20
CA ARG A 159 -40.93 6.26 -13.43
C ARG A 159 -39.43 6.06 -13.13
N THR A 160 -39.08 4.86 -12.68
CA THR A 160 -37.69 4.50 -12.38
C THR A 160 -36.75 4.70 -13.58
N CYS A 161 -37.21 4.41 -14.80
CA CYS A 161 -36.40 4.64 -16.01
C CYS A 161 -36.05 6.12 -16.22
N GLU A 162 -36.96 7.04 -15.93
CA GLU A 162 -36.70 8.48 -16.02
C GLU A 162 -35.75 8.95 -14.89
N ILE A 163 -35.92 8.41 -13.69
CA ILE A 163 -34.98 8.66 -12.59
C ILE A 163 -33.58 8.19 -12.98
N ASN A 164 -33.43 6.96 -13.50
CA ASN A 164 -32.16 6.41 -13.93
C ASN A 164 -31.50 7.23 -15.06
N ARG A 165 -32.29 7.73 -16.00
CA ARG A 165 -31.77 8.60 -17.07
C ARG A 165 -31.12 9.87 -16.50
N ILE A 166 -31.73 10.49 -15.50
CA ILE A 166 -31.22 11.67 -14.84
C ILE A 166 -30.01 11.32 -13.97
N VAL A 167 -30.06 10.19 -13.26
CA VAL A 167 -28.94 9.66 -12.46
C VAL A 167 -27.70 9.50 -13.30
N GLY A 168 -27.80 8.97 -14.53
CA GLY A 168 -26.67 8.84 -15.45
C GLY A 168 -25.98 10.19 -15.76
N GLY A 169 -26.71 11.30 -15.76
CA GLY A 169 -26.13 12.63 -15.92
C GLY A 169 -25.57 13.25 -14.62
N CYS A 170 -25.88 12.66 -13.46
CA CYS A 170 -25.41 13.13 -12.16
C CYS A 170 -24.23 12.31 -11.60
N THR A 171 -24.11 11.05 -12.06
CA THR A 171 -23.04 10.15 -11.63
C THR A 171 -21.68 10.62 -12.11
N GLY A 172 -20.67 10.48 -11.26
CA GLY A 172 -19.29 10.88 -11.57
C GLY A 172 -19.00 12.37 -11.40
N ILE A 173 -20.02 13.20 -11.11
CA ILE A 173 -19.81 14.62 -10.83
C ILE A 173 -19.03 14.78 -9.53
N ARG A 174 -18.00 15.62 -9.55
CA ARG A 174 -17.20 15.97 -8.36
C ARG A 174 -18.08 16.55 -7.27
N ARG A 175 -17.96 15.97 -6.08
CA ARG A 175 -18.70 16.41 -4.89
C ARG A 175 -17.81 17.15 -3.90
N SER A 176 -16.67 16.56 -3.57
CA SER A 176 -15.72 17.11 -2.62
C SER A 176 -14.30 16.66 -2.93
N THR A 177 -13.34 17.34 -2.33
CA THR A 177 -11.94 16.91 -2.29
C THR A 177 -11.60 16.48 -0.88
N GLY A 178 -10.68 15.55 -0.76
CA GLY A 178 -10.21 15.04 0.52
C GLY A 178 -8.73 14.65 0.44
N GLN A 179 -8.25 14.00 1.49
CA GLN A 179 -6.93 13.39 1.52
C GLN A 179 -7.05 11.87 1.49
N HIS A 180 -6.11 11.22 0.81
CA HIS A 180 -5.97 9.77 0.88
C HIS A 180 -5.52 9.37 2.30
N PRO A 181 -6.07 8.31 2.91
CA PRO A 181 -5.78 7.97 4.31
C PRO A 181 -4.33 7.56 4.56
N GLY A 182 -3.62 7.04 3.57
CA GLY A 182 -2.24 6.55 3.72
C GLY A 182 -1.29 6.99 2.61
N GLY A 183 -1.81 7.55 1.50
CA GLY A 183 -1.01 7.86 0.32
C GLY A 183 -0.07 9.05 0.52
N ILE A 184 1.21 8.82 0.30
CA ILE A 184 2.25 9.85 0.22
C ILE A 184 2.85 9.83 -1.18
N ILE A 185 2.85 10.97 -1.83
CA ILE A 185 3.48 11.19 -3.13
C ILE A 185 4.92 11.62 -2.90
N VAL A 186 5.85 10.95 -3.55
CA VAL A 186 7.29 11.30 -3.50
C VAL A 186 7.72 11.85 -4.84
N LEU A 187 8.29 13.05 -4.83
CA LEU A 187 8.81 13.72 -6.01
C LEU A 187 10.23 13.24 -6.34
N PRO A 188 10.60 13.22 -7.62
CA PRO A 188 12.00 13.13 -8.02
C PRO A 188 12.82 14.29 -7.43
N VAL A 189 14.08 14.04 -7.13
CA VAL A 189 14.96 15.06 -6.56
C VAL A 189 15.17 16.22 -7.54
N GLY A 190 14.84 17.42 -7.08
CA GLY A 190 15.00 18.65 -7.87
C GLY A 190 13.76 19.08 -8.66
N GLU A 191 12.69 18.27 -8.63
CA GLU A 191 11.42 18.62 -9.27
C GLU A 191 10.48 19.38 -8.33
N ASP A 192 9.64 20.24 -8.91
CA ASP A 192 8.58 20.98 -8.20
C ASP A 192 7.23 20.27 -8.40
N ILE A 193 6.47 20.13 -7.32
CA ILE A 193 5.12 19.52 -7.34
C ILE A 193 4.20 20.19 -8.36
N ASN A 194 4.34 21.50 -8.58
CA ASN A 194 3.52 22.26 -9.52
C ASN A 194 3.76 21.88 -10.99
N SER A 195 4.84 21.15 -11.28
CA SER A 195 5.05 20.56 -12.61
C SER A 195 4.14 19.36 -12.88
N PHE A 196 3.59 18.75 -11.83
CA PHE A 196 2.74 17.54 -11.90
C PHE A 196 1.28 17.84 -11.54
N THR A 197 1.06 18.61 -10.48
CA THR A 197 -0.29 18.87 -9.96
C THR A 197 -0.31 20.15 -9.11
N PRO A 198 -1.40 20.92 -9.15
CA PRO A 198 -1.62 21.93 -8.12
C PRO A 198 -1.71 21.30 -6.73
N VAL A 199 -1.47 22.07 -5.71
CA VAL A 199 -1.62 21.67 -4.32
C VAL A 199 -2.79 22.41 -3.66
N GLN A 200 -3.35 21.81 -2.60
CA GLN A 200 -4.47 22.39 -1.86
C GLN A 200 -4.45 21.98 -0.39
N HIS A 201 -5.16 22.74 0.43
CA HIS A 201 -5.54 22.28 1.76
C HIS A 201 -6.80 21.39 1.66
N PRO A 202 -6.82 20.20 2.27
CA PRO A 202 -7.98 19.30 2.20
C PRO A 202 -9.22 19.97 2.80
N ALA A 203 -10.37 19.78 2.15
CA ALA A 203 -11.66 20.40 2.54
C ALA A 203 -11.63 21.93 2.66
N ASN A 204 -10.67 22.61 2.02
CA ASN A 204 -10.43 24.05 2.14
C ASN A 204 -10.16 24.54 3.59
N ASP A 205 -9.66 23.65 4.44
CA ASP A 205 -9.29 23.98 5.81
C ASP A 205 -7.90 24.60 5.85
N MET A 206 -7.85 25.92 5.95
CA MET A 206 -6.62 26.71 6.03
C MET A 206 -5.99 26.71 7.44
N THR A 207 -6.61 26.04 8.41
CA THR A 207 -6.10 25.97 9.78
C THR A 207 -5.09 24.83 9.98
N THR A 208 -4.98 23.93 9.01
CA THR A 208 -4.04 22.80 9.05
C THR A 208 -2.81 23.07 8.20
N ASP A 209 -1.65 22.58 8.65
CA ASP A 209 -0.41 22.59 7.88
C ASP A 209 -0.37 21.50 6.79
N ILE A 210 -1.46 20.72 6.65
CA ILE A 210 -1.52 19.61 5.72
C ILE A 210 -1.76 20.15 4.31
N VAL A 211 -0.84 19.85 3.42
CA VAL A 211 -0.95 20.12 1.98
C VAL A 211 -1.12 18.81 1.22
N THR A 212 -2.10 18.75 0.33
CA THR A 212 -2.36 17.59 -0.52
C THR A 212 -2.22 17.95 -1.99
N THR A 213 -1.97 16.94 -2.83
CA THR A 213 -2.13 17.09 -4.28
C THR A 213 -3.59 17.38 -4.61
N HIS A 214 -3.83 18.19 -5.65
CA HIS A 214 -5.19 18.50 -6.08
C HIS A 214 -5.75 17.44 -7.03
N PHE A 215 -4.95 16.97 -7.98
CA PHE A 215 -5.38 15.88 -8.84
C PHE A 215 -5.50 14.59 -8.04
N ASP A 216 -6.50 13.79 -8.41
CA ASP A 216 -6.63 12.43 -7.87
C ASP A 216 -5.38 11.62 -8.21
N TYR A 217 -4.91 10.82 -7.25
CA TYR A 217 -3.70 10.05 -7.42
C TYR A 217 -3.71 9.20 -8.69
N HIS A 218 -4.82 8.55 -9.02
CA HIS A 218 -4.95 7.72 -10.22
C HIS A 218 -4.75 8.48 -11.55
N SER A 219 -4.75 9.80 -11.50
CA SER A 219 -4.47 10.64 -12.68
C SER A 219 -3.00 10.98 -12.84
N ILE A 220 -2.17 10.75 -11.81
CA ILE A 220 -0.75 11.13 -11.76
C ILE A 220 0.17 9.99 -11.35
N ASP A 221 -0.35 8.78 -11.14
CA ASP A 221 0.38 7.60 -10.65
C ASP A 221 1.50 7.13 -11.59
N HIS A 222 1.37 7.36 -12.90
CA HIS A 222 2.39 6.98 -13.89
C HIS A 222 3.66 7.83 -13.85
N ASN A 223 3.67 8.94 -13.13
CA ASN A 223 4.77 9.90 -13.13
C ASN A 223 5.43 10.08 -11.77
N LEU A 224 4.82 9.59 -10.70
CA LEU A 224 5.24 9.84 -9.33
C LEU A 224 5.18 8.56 -8.50
N LEU A 225 6.19 8.37 -7.65
CA LEU A 225 6.19 7.25 -6.70
C LEU A 225 5.17 7.53 -5.59
N LYS A 226 4.33 6.54 -5.31
CA LYS A 226 3.42 6.54 -4.18
C LYS A 226 3.89 5.55 -3.11
N LEU A 227 3.84 5.99 -1.88
CA LEU A 227 3.96 5.14 -0.69
C LEU A 227 2.61 5.13 0.01
N ASP A 228 2.06 3.94 0.26
CA ASP A 228 0.86 3.79 1.08
C ASP A 228 1.26 3.44 2.51
N ILE A 229 1.27 4.46 3.37
CA ILE A 229 1.54 4.35 4.80
C ILE A 229 0.19 4.29 5.52
N LEU A 230 -0.30 3.08 5.71
CA LEU A 230 -1.63 2.83 6.26
C LEU A 230 -1.57 2.62 7.77
N GLY A 231 -2.50 3.23 8.50
CA GLY A 231 -2.70 2.99 9.92
C GLY A 231 -3.69 1.85 10.13
N HIS A 232 -3.30 0.85 10.91
CA HIS A 232 -4.12 -0.29 11.30
C HIS A 232 -4.10 -0.50 12.81
N ASP A 233 -5.16 -1.12 13.33
CA ASP A 233 -5.25 -1.44 14.76
C ASP A 233 -4.41 -2.68 15.11
N ASP A 234 -4.27 -3.63 14.18
CA ASP A 234 -3.53 -4.88 14.40
C ASP A 234 -2.09 -4.66 14.89
N PRO A 235 -1.26 -3.78 14.27
CA PRO A 235 0.09 -3.51 14.77
C PRO A 235 0.14 -2.77 16.12
N THR A 236 -0.99 -2.29 16.60
CA THR A 236 -1.12 -1.67 17.92
C THR A 236 -1.46 -2.71 18.98
N MET A 237 -2.16 -3.80 18.60
CA MET A 237 -2.62 -4.84 19.50
C MET A 237 -1.59 -5.95 19.74
N ILE A 238 -0.59 -6.09 18.86
CA ILE A 238 0.52 -7.06 18.96
C ILE A 238 1.67 -6.46 19.78
#